data_39e04bed7d933ee688cc423f391c2f2f
#
_entry.id   39e04bed7d933ee688cc423f391c2f2f
#
_cell.length_a   1.000
_cell.length_b   1.000
_cell.length_c   1.000
_cell.angle_alpha   90.00
_cell.angle_beta   90.00
_cell.angle_gamma   90.00
#
_symmetry.space_group_name_H-M   'P 1'
#
loop_
_entity.id
_entity.type
_entity.pdbx_description
1 polymer ?
#
loop_
_entity_poly.entity_id
_entity_poly.type
_entity_poly.pdbx_seq_one_letter_code
_entity_poly.pdbx_strand_id
1 'polypeptide(L)'
;HLGEALSILPQLEGPFDLVFIDADKENTQAYFDLCMERVPSGGLILTDNVLWSGKVLDSADKDDRDTLALQEFNHKVANDSRVESLMLPLRDGITLSRVL
;
A
#
# COMPACT_ATOMS: atom_id res chain seq x y z
N HIS A 1 -12.10 -2.83 -15.54
CA HIS A 1 -12.51 -1.44 -15.35
C HIS A 1 -11.41 -0.49 -15.82
N LEU A 2 -11.78 0.50 -16.62
CA LEU A 2 -10.86 1.54 -17.08
C LEU A 2 -11.17 2.85 -16.36
N GLY A 3 -10.11 3.56 -15.93
CA GLY A 3 -10.22 4.85 -15.26
C GLY A 3 -9.24 4.96 -14.09
N GLU A 4 -9.34 6.04 -13.36
CA GLU A 4 -8.50 6.26 -12.19
C GLU A 4 -8.93 5.38 -11.03
N ALA A 5 -7.95 4.70 -10.41
CA ALA A 5 -8.21 3.74 -9.35
C ALA A 5 -8.97 4.35 -8.16
N LEU A 6 -8.63 5.58 -7.76
CA LEU A 6 -9.32 6.24 -6.65
C LEU A 6 -10.80 6.50 -6.92
N SER A 7 -11.17 6.63 -8.20
CA SER A 7 -12.57 6.81 -8.60
C SER A 7 -13.31 5.48 -8.73
N ILE A 8 -12.61 4.43 -9.17
CA ILE A 8 -13.20 3.12 -9.47
C ILE A 8 -13.31 2.24 -8.23
N LEU A 9 -12.29 2.23 -7.37
CA LEU A 9 -12.26 1.37 -6.18
C LEU A 9 -13.52 1.46 -5.31
N PRO A 10 -14.05 2.66 -5.02
CA PRO A 10 -15.27 2.76 -4.23
C PRO A 10 -16.50 2.11 -4.86
N GLN A 11 -16.47 1.89 -6.19
CA GLN A 11 -17.57 1.27 -6.93
C GLN A 11 -17.47 -0.26 -6.96
N LEU A 12 -16.32 -0.82 -6.61
CA LEU A 12 -16.14 -2.26 -6.56
C LEU A 12 -16.70 -2.81 -5.26
N GLU A 13 -17.52 -3.83 -5.35
CA GLU A 13 -18.24 -4.34 -4.18
C GLU A 13 -17.38 -5.24 -3.29
N GLY A 14 -16.57 -6.12 -3.88
CA GLY A 14 -15.87 -7.13 -3.11
C GLY A 14 -16.82 -8.17 -2.52
N PRO A 15 -16.44 -8.92 -1.46
CA PRO A 15 -15.14 -8.85 -0.81
C PRO A 15 -14.03 -9.44 -1.67
N PHE A 16 -12.78 -9.02 -1.40
CA PHE A 16 -11.60 -9.56 -2.08
C PHE A 16 -10.70 -10.22 -1.05
N ASP A 17 -10.30 -11.47 -1.32
CA ASP A 17 -9.42 -12.21 -0.42
C ASP A 17 -7.95 -11.81 -0.59
N LEU A 18 -7.59 -11.29 -1.76
CA LEU A 18 -6.24 -10.86 -2.09
C LEU A 18 -6.31 -9.61 -2.96
N VAL A 19 -5.55 -8.60 -2.57
CA VAL A 19 -5.39 -7.36 -3.35
C VAL A 19 -3.90 -7.11 -3.55
N PHE A 20 -3.52 -6.74 -4.77
CA PHE A 20 -2.16 -6.33 -5.09
C PHE A 20 -2.17 -4.87 -5.51
N ILE A 21 -1.43 -4.04 -4.77
CA ILE A 21 -1.32 -2.60 -5.06
C ILE A 21 0.00 -2.35 -5.79
N ASP A 22 -0.11 -1.94 -7.05
CA ASP A 22 1.01 -1.57 -7.90
C ASP A 22 0.57 -0.39 -8.77
N ALA A 23 0.45 0.77 -8.15
CA ALA A 23 -0.07 1.97 -8.78
C ALA A 23 0.81 3.17 -8.46
N ASP A 24 0.34 4.38 -8.70
CA ASP A 24 1.08 5.59 -8.42
C ASP A 24 1.39 5.72 -6.92
N LYS A 25 2.65 6.05 -6.62
CA LYS A 25 3.17 5.92 -5.25
C LYS A 25 2.64 7.01 -4.32
N GLU A 26 2.36 8.18 -4.85
CA GLU A 26 1.82 9.29 -4.07
C GLU A 26 0.50 8.94 -3.38
N ASN A 27 -0.30 8.06 -3.98
CA ASN A 27 -1.60 7.66 -3.47
C ASN A 27 -1.63 6.27 -2.81
N THR A 28 -0.48 5.69 -2.51
CA THR A 28 -0.39 4.33 -1.94
C THR A 28 -1.24 4.17 -0.68
N GLN A 29 -1.18 5.12 0.25
CA GLN A 29 -1.97 5.05 1.47
C GLN A 29 -3.48 5.08 1.19
N ALA A 30 -3.90 5.91 0.25
CA ALA A 30 -5.32 6.00 -0.12
C ALA A 30 -5.82 4.69 -0.73
N TYR A 31 -5.04 4.05 -1.59
CA TYR A 31 -5.39 2.73 -2.14
C TYR A 31 -5.49 1.69 -1.05
N PHE A 32 -4.53 1.67 -0.13
CA PHE A 32 -4.52 0.75 0.99
C PHE A 32 -5.79 0.91 1.85
N ASP A 33 -6.15 2.12 2.21
CA ASP A 33 -7.32 2.39 3.04
C ASP A 33 -8.62 1.98 2.35
N LEU A 34 -8.74 2.23 1.04
CA LEU A 34 -9.90 1.79 0.27
C LEU A 34 -9.98 0.26 0.18
N CYS A 35 -8.84 -0.41 0.06
CA CYS A 35 -8.79 -1.87 0.04
C CYS A 35 -9.17 -2.47 1.40
N MET A 36 -8.80 -1.82 2.49
CA MET A 36 -9.14 -2.29 3.84
C MET A 36 -10.65 -2.43 4.03
N GLU A 37 -11.44 -1.59 3.39
CA GLU A 37 -12.91 -1.67 3.47
C GLU A 37 -13.48 -2.89 2.73
N ARG A 38 -12.69 -3.53 1.86
CA ARG A 38 -13.15 -4.58 0.94
C ARG A 38 -12.47 -5.91 1.15
N VAL A 39 -11.47 -5.98 2.02
CA VAL A 39 -10.74 -7.22 2.33
C VAL A 39 -11.18 -7.71 3.71
N PRO A 40 -11.76 -8.91 3.79
CA PRO A 40 -12.22 -9.44 5.07
C PRO A 40 -11.07 -9.89 5.95
N SER A 41 -11.36 -10.14 7.21
CA SER A 41 -10.42 -10.71 8.17
C SER A 41 -9.77 -11.97 7.60
N GLY A 42 -8.46 -12.04 7.67
CA GLY A 42 -7.65 -13.11 7.08
C GLY A 42 -7.23 -12.89 5.64
N GLY A 43 -7.81 -11.88 4.96
CA GLY A 43 -7.41 -11.52 3.61
C GLY A 43 -6.06 -10.82 3.57
N LEU A 44 -5.46 -10.73 2.38
CA LEU A 44 -4.11 -10.21 2.19
C LEU A 44 -4.11 -9.00 1.27
N ILE A 45 -3.32 -7.99 1.65
CA ILE A 45 -3.01 -6.85 0.80
C ILE A 45 -1.51 -6.84 0.56
N LEU A 46 -1.10 -6.92 -0.71
CA LEU A 46 0.30 -6.84 -1.12
C LEU A 46 0.55 -5.47 -1.72
N THR A 47 1.56 -4.76 -1.20
CA THR A 47 1.93 -3.43 -1.71
C THR A 47 3.34 -3.47 -2.26
N ASP A 48 3.51 -3.19 -3.54
CA ASP A 48 4.79 -3.26 -4.23
C ASP A 48 5.57 -1.95 -4.16
N ASN A 49 6.86 -2.03 -4.41
CA ASN A 49 7.80 -0.90 -4.53
C ASN A 49 7.94 -0.07 -3.25
N VAL A 50 7.81 -0.69 -2.08
CA VAL A 50 7.86 0.03 -0.81
C VAL A 50 9.27 0.50 -0.41
N LEU A 51 10.32 -0.04 -1.02
CA LEU A 51 11.69 0.41 -0.83
C LEU A 51 12.09 1.54 -1.80
N TRP A 52 11.43 1.62 -2.94
CA TRP A 52 11.61 2.67 -3.94
C TRP A 52 13.08 2.88 -4.30
N SER A 53 13.73 1.81 -4.79
CA SER A 53 15.17 1.77 -5.10
C SER A 53 16.06 2.19 -3.93
N GLY A 54 15.62 1.93 -2.70
CA GLY A 54 16.34 2.29 -1.49
C GLY A 54 16.18 3.74 -1.04
N LYS A 55 15.45 4.56 -1.79
CA LYS A 55 15.27 5.98 -1.47
C LYS A 55 14.58 6.21 -0.13
N VAL A 56 13.72 5.27 0.31
CA VAL A 56 13.00 5.38 1.59
C VAL A 56 13.94 5.30 2.80
N LEU A 57 15.17 4.82 2.61
CA LEU A 57 16.17 4.67 3.69
C LEU A 57 16.89 5.98 4.00
N ASP A 58 16.82 6.95 3.12
CA ASP A 58 17.50 8.24 3.23
C ASP A 58 16.50 9.37 3.43
N SER A 59 17.02 10.54 3.84
CA SER A 59 16.19 11.74 3.91
C SER A 59 15.71 12.11 2.51
N ALA A 60 14.40 12.23 2.33
CA ALA A 60 13.83 12.61 1.06
C ALA A 60 13.81 14.13 0.87
N ASP A 61 14.04 14.59 -0.37
CA ASP A 61 13.79 15.97 -0.74
C ASP A 61 12.31 16.29 -0.55
N LYS A 62 12.01 17.51 -0.13
CA LYS A 62 10.62 17.96 0.05
C LYS A 62 9.80 17.94 -1.24
N ASP A 63 10.48 17.92 -2.41
CA ASP A 63 9.83 17.86 -3.72
C ASP A 63 9.71 16.43 -4.25
N ASP A 64 10.32 15.44 -3.59
CA ASP A 64 10.21 14.03 -3.96
C ASP A 64 8.97 13.42 -3.28
N ARG A 65 7.81 13.69 -3.88
CA ARG A 65 6.51 13.30 -3.32
C ARG A 65 6.33 11.80 -3.23
N ASP A 66 6.83 11.06 -4.20
CA ASP A 66 6.70 9.59 -4.19
C ASP A 66 7.48 8.98 -3.03
N THR A 67 8.72 9.41 -2.82
CA THR A 67 9.52 8.92 -1.69
C THR A 67 8.89 9.29 -0.34
N LEU A 68 8.44 10.54 -0.19
CA LEU A 68 7.78 10.99 1.02
C LEU A 68 6.51 10.20 1.31
N ALA A 69 5.71 9.95 0.28
CA ALA A 69 4.47 9.17 0.42
C ALA A 69 4.75 7.73 0.84
N LEU A 70 5.78 7.10 0.28
CA LEU A 70 6.15 5.73 0.64
C LEU A 70 6.75 5.65 2.05
N GLN A 71 7.56 6.63 2.45
CA GLN A 71 8.07 6.69 3.83
C GLN A 71 6.92 6.80 4.83
N GLU A 72 5.95 7.65 4.56
CA GLU A 72 4.77 7.81 5.40
C GLU A 72 3.92 6.53 5.43
N PHE A 73 3.70 5.92 4.27
CA PHE A 73 2.96 4.66 4.18
C PHE A 73 3.65 3.55 4.97
N ASN A 74 4.96 3.39 4.80
CA ASN A 74 5.73 2.35 5.49
C ASN A 74 5.63 2.51 7.01
N HIS A 75 5.69 3.74 7.50
CA HIS A 75 5.55 4.04 8.92
C HIS A 75 4.13 3.72 9.41
N LYS A 76 3.11 4.16 8.68
CA LYS A 76 1.71 3.95 9.06
C LYS A 76 1.34 2.47 9.05
N VAL A 77 1.72 1.71 8.01
CA VAL A 77 1.33 0.30 7.92
C VAL A 77 2.01 -0.53 9.01
N ALA A 78 3.24 -0.20 9.36
CA ALA A 78 3.96 -0.88 10.44
C ALA A 78 3.28 -0.70 11.82
N ASN A 79 2.57 0.40 11.99
CA ASN A 79 1.87 0.73 13.24
C ASN A 79 0.35 0.57 13.14
N ASP A 80 -0.16 0.04 12.05
CA ASP A 80 -1.60 -0.12 11.84
C ASP A 80 -2.10 -1.37 12.56
N SER A 81 -2.94 -1.17 13.57
CA SER A 81 -3.48 -2.27 14.38
C SER A 81 -4.52 -3.12 13.66
N ARG A 82 -4.98 -2.69 12.49
CA ARG A 82 -5.96 -3.44 11.69
C ARG A 82 -5.32 -4.58 10.90
N VAL A 83 -4.01 -4.57 10.77
CA VAL A 83 -3.26 -5.55 9.98
C VAL A 83 -2.04 -6.05 10.74
N GLU A 84 -1.58 -7.21 10.34
CA GLU A 84 -0.28 -7.76 10.70
C GLU A 84 0.58 -7.71 9.44
N SER A 85 1.66 -6.94 9.47
CA SER A 85 2.45 -6.64 8.29
C SER A 85 3.88 -7.15 8.36
N LEU A 86 4.39 -7.59 7.21
CA LEU A 86 5.76 -8.01 7.02
C LEU A 86 6.27 -7.41 5.71
N MET A 87 7.42 -6.75 5.75
CA MET A 87 8.06 -6.28 4.54
C MET A 87 9.10 -7.29 4.06
N LEU A 88 8.92 -7.74 2.82
CA LEU A 88 9.85 -8.66 2.16
C LEU A 88 10.79 -7.85 1.28
N PRO A 89 12.12 -7.94 1.49
CA PRO A 89 13.08 -7.19 0.67
C PRO A 89 13.34 -7.87 -0.68
N LEU A 90 12.28 -8.24 -1.37
CA LEU A 90 12.34 -8.83 -2.70
C LEU A 90 12.22 -7.70 -3.73
N ARG A 91 13.17 -7.64 -4.67
CA ARG A 91 13.24 -6.57 -5.67
C ARG A 91 13.16 -5.20 -5.00
N ASP A 92 12.12 -4.42 -5.28
CA ASP A 92 11.93 -3.08 -4.75
C ASP A 92 11.11 -3.05 -3.46
N GLY A 93 11.01 -4.20 -2.80
CA GLY A 93 10.30 -4.36 -1.55
C GLY A 93 8.80 -4.59 -1.73
N ILE A 94 8.27 -5.56 -1.00
CA ILE A 94 6.83 -5.87 -0.99
C ILE A 94 6.39 -5.91 0.47
N THR A 95 5.38 -5.13 0.81
CA THR A 95 4.73 -5.24 2.12
C THR A 95 3.54 -6.20 2.00
N LEU A 96 3.57 -7.23 2.81
CA LEU A 96 2.49 -8.20 2.95
C LEU A 96 1.70 -7.84 4.21
N SER A 97 0.43 -7.48 4.04
CA SER A 97 -0.44 -7.11 5.15
C SER A 97 -1.63 -8.06 5.22
N ARG A 98 -1.75 -8.75 6.35
CA ARG A 98 -2.90 -9.62 6.62
C ARG A 98 -3.90 -8.88 7.48
N VAL A 99 -5.13 -8.81 7.01
CA VAL A 99 -6.22 -8.15 7.75
C VAL A 99 -6.61 -9.00 8.95
N LEU A 100 -6.64 -8.39 10.11
CA LEU A 100 -6.94 -9.07 11.38
C LEU A 100 -8.43 -9.20 11.65
#